data_c87a570d66edafb8089ba410173474db
#
_entry.id   c87a570d66edafb8089ba410173474db
#
_cell.length_a   1.000
_cell.length_b   1.000
_cell.length_c   1.000
_cell.angle_alpha   90.00
_cell.angle_beta   90.00
_cell.angle_gamma   90.00
#
_symmetry.space_group_name_H-M   'P 1'
#
loop_
_entity.id
_entity.type
_entity.pdbx_description
1 polymer ?
#
loop_
_entity_poly.entity_id
_entity_poly.type
_entity_poly.pdbx_seq_one_letter_code
_entity_poly.pdbx_strand_id
1 'polypeptide(L)'
;MHADAREMLKGLGISIPDTRLLVRNLSGGQRQAIAIARAAAFDPKVLIMDEPTAALAVAEVEAVLELIRRVSARGVSVILITHRLQDLFLVCDRIMVMYEGTNVADRRVADTSLSDIVNPDCGRKIHRPLCGCTLR
;
A
#
# COMPACT_ATOMS: atom_id res chain seq x y z
N MET A 1 -24.19 -4.36 -12.95
CA MET A 1 -23.65 -4.46 -11.56
C MET A 1 -22.63 -5.59 -11.39
N HIS A 2 -22.97 -6.90 -11.51
CA HIS A 2 -21.94 -7.98 -11.38
C HIS A 2 -20.97 -8.04 -12.56
N ALA A 3 -21.41 -7.73 -13.78
CA ALA A 3 -20.55 -7.66 -14.96
C ALA A 3 -19.51 -6.53 -14.81
N ASP A 4 -19.95 -5.35 -14.45
CA ASP A 4 -19.12 -4.17 -14.26
C ASP A 4 -18.09 -4.37 -13.15
N ALA A 5 -18.51 -4.98 -12.02
CA ALA A 5 -17.61 -5.33 -10.94
C ALA A 5 -16.52 -6.33 -11.37
N ARG A 6 -16.90 -7.33 -12.19
CA ARG A 6 -15.95 -8.32 -12.72
C ARG A 6 -14.95 -7.67 -13.68
N GLU A 7 -15.42 -6.79 -14.55
CA GLU A 7 -14.57 -6.06 -15.49
C GLU A 7 -13.56 -5.15 -14.75
N MET A 8 -14.03 -4.41 -13.77
CA MET A 8 -13.18 -3.56 -12.92
C MET A 8 -12.12 -4.37 -12.19
N LEU A 9 -12.49 -5.49 -11.54
CA LEU A 9 -11.54 -6.37 -10.84
C LEU A 9 -10.52 -6.96 -11.82
N LYS A 10 -10.96 -7.42 -13.00
CA LYS A 10 -10.09 -7.92 -14.05
C LYS A 10 -9.12 -6.84 -14.54
N GLY A 11 -9.60 -5.62 -14.71
CA GLY A 11 -8.78 -4.47 -15.11
C GLY A 11 -7.68 -4.14 -14.10
N LEU A 12 -7.88 -4.45 -12.81
CA LEU A 12 -6.87 -4.33 -11.75
C LEU A 12 -6.06 -5.63 -11.54
N GLY A 13 -6.33 -6.69 -12.31
CA GLY A 13 -5.68 -8.00 -12.17
C GLY A 13 -6.06 -8.74 -10.89
N ILE A 14 -7.23 -8.44 -10.32
CA ILE A 14 -7.73 -9.09 -9.11
C ILE A 14 -8.55 -10.32 -9.52
N SER A 15 -8.15 -11.49 -9.02
CA SER A 15 -8.87 -12.74 -9.23
C SER A 15 -9.77 -13.06 -8.03
N ILE A 16 -11.09 -13.02 -8.25
CA ILE A 16 -12.10 -13.45 -7.29
C ILE A 16 -12.88 -14.60 -7.91
N PRO A 17 -13.08 -15.72 -7.21
CA PRO A 17 -13.77 -16.90 -7.76
C PRO A 17 -15.17 -16.59 -8.29
N ASP A 18 -15.96 -15.86 -7.52
CA ASP A 18 -17.30 -15.40 -7.91
C ASP A 18 -17.61 -14.05 -7.24
N THR A 19 -18.04 -13.08 -8.02
CA THR A 19 -18.47 -11.74 -7.55
C THR A 19 -19.78 -11.75 -6.76
N ARG A 20 -20.45 -12.90 -6.65
CA ARG A 20 -21.66 -13.10 -5.83
C ARG A 20 -21.34 -13.57 -4.41
N LEU A 21 -20.10 -13.98 -4.16
CA LEU A 21 -19.68 -14.42 -2.83
C LEU A 21 -19.77 -13.27 -1.82
N LEU A 22 -20.19 -13.62 -0.62
CA LEU A 22 -20.16 -12.67 0.50
C LEU A 22 -18.69 -12.37 0.85
N VAL A 23 -18.36 -11.12 1.08
CA VAL A 23 -17.00 -10.67 1.38
C VAL A 23 -16.39 -11.40 2.59
N ARG A 24 -17.20 -11.78 3.57
CA ARG A 24 -16.77 -12.57 4.74
C ARG A 24 -16.17 -13.95 4.39
N ASN A 25 -16.54 -14.51 3.22
CA ASN A 25 -16.08 -15.84 2.76
C ASN A 25 -14.77 -15.74 1.94
N LEU A 26 -14.21 -14.55 1.77
CA LEU A 26 -12.98 -14.31 1.03
C LEU A 26 -11.77 -14.35 1.95
N SER A 27 -10.59 -14.64 1.39
CA SER A 27 -9.32 -14.54 2.14
C SER A 27 -9.02 -13.11 2.57
N GLY A 28 -8.07 -12.93 3.48
CA GLY A 28 -7.59 -11.61 3.93
C GLY A 28 -7.16 -10.74 2.76
N GLY A 29 -6.29 -11.27 1.92
CA GLY A 29 -5.78 -10.59 0.73
C GLY A 29 -6.87 -10.27 -0.29
N GLN A 30 -7.82 -11.17 -0.50
CA GLN A 30 -8.97 -10.91 -1.39
C GLN A 30 -9.87 -9.79 -0.85
N ARG A 31 -10.14 -9.76 0.45
CA ARG A 31 -10.90 -8.66 1.08
C ARG A 31 -10.17 -7.34 0.91
N GLN A 32 -8.85 -7.31 1.13
CA GLN A 32 -8.03 -6.12 0.96
C GLN A 32 -8.01 -5.65 -0.49
N ALA A 33 -7.85 -6.58 -1.44
CA ALA A 33 -7.89 -6.25 -2.87
C ALA A 33 -9.22 -5.63 -3.30
N ILE A 34 -10.35 -6.13 -2.78
CA ILE A 34 -11.68 -5.54 -3.03
C ILE A 34 -11.79 -4.14 -2.42
N ALA A 35 -11.26 -3.92 -1.21
CA ALA A 35 -11.29 -2.60 -0.57
C ALA A 35 -10.52 -1.57 -1.41
N ILE A 36 -9.33 -1.94 -1.91
CA ILE A 36 -8.51 -1.10 -2.80
C ILE A 36 -9.24 -0.85 -4.13
N ALA A 37 -9.78 -1.90 -4.76
CA ALA A 37 -10.51 -1.78 -6.01
C ALA A 37 -11.72 -0.85 -5.88
N ARG A 38 -12.48 -0.97 -4.79
CA ARG A 38 -13.62 -0.09 -4.51
C ARG A 38 -13.19 1.37 -4.39
N ALA A 39 -12.08 1.65 -3.71
CA ALA A 39 -11.56 3.01 -3.58
C ALA A 39 -11.06 3.56 -4.93
N ALA A 40 -10.38 2.73 -5.72
CA ALA A 40 -9.88 3.10 -7.05
C ALA A 40 -10.98 3.26 -8.11
N ALA A 41 -12.19 2.68 -7.89
CA ALA A 41 -13.30 2.74 -8.84
C ALA A 41 -13.88 4.17 -9.05
N PHE A 42 -13.57 5.09 -8.17
CA PHE A 42 -14.04 6.49 -8.25
C PHE A 42 -13.02 7.44 -8.88
N ASP A 43 -12.02 6.91 -9.57
CA ASP A 43 -10.93 7.67 -10.19
C ASP A 43 -10.32 8.73 -9.27
N PRO A 44 -9.89 8.34 -8.05
CA PRO A 44 -9.36 9.29 -7.08
C PRO A 44 -8.03 9.86 -7.60
N LYS A 45 -7.77 11.13 -7.30
CA LYS A 45 -6.44 11.73 -7.53
C LYS A 45 -5.41 11.21 -6.53
N VAL A 46 -5.86 10.94 -5.31
CA VAL A 46 -5.02 10.44 -4.20
C VAL A 46 -5.75 9.32 -3.49
N LEU A 47 -5.04 8.25 -3.20
CA LEU A 47 -5.50 7.11 -2.42
C LEU A 47 -4.62 6.94 -1.19
N ILE A 48 -5.20 6.97 0.00
CA ILE A 48 -4.51 6.76 1.26
C ILE A 48 -4.80 5.34 1.75
N MET A 49 -3.76 4.60 2.06
CA MET A 49 -3.85 3.24 2.56
C MET A 49 -3.11 3.14 3.89
N ASP A 50 -3.82 2.73 4.93
CA ASP A 50 -3.26 2.54 6.27
C ASP A 50 -3.14 1.04 6.55
N GLU A 51 -1.90 0.58 6.77
CA GLU A 51 -1.52 -0.81 7.05
C GLU A 51 -2.15 -1.85 6.10
N PRO A 52 -2.11 -1.67 4.75
CA PRO A 52 -2.86 -2.53 3.82
C PRO A 52 -2.35 -3.96 3.77
N THR A 53 -1.17 -4.25 4.28
CA THR A 53 -0.54 -5.58 4.32
C THR A 53 -0.54 -6.20 5.71
N ALA A 54 -1.13 -5.54 6.72
CA ALA A 54 -1.20 -6.07 8.07
C ALA A 54 -2.01 -7.36 8.13
N ALA A 55 -1.51 -8.35 8.89
CA ALA A 55 -2.17 -9.64 9.11
C ALA A 55 -2.42 -10.48 7.83
N LEU A 56 -1.68 -10.22 6.75
CA LEU A 56 -1.73 -11.01 5.53
C LEU A 56 -0.58 -12.04 5.48
N ALA A 57 -0.84 -13.18 4.83
CA ALA A 57 0.21 -14.14 4.49
C ALA A 57 1.17 -13.55 3.43
N VAL A 58 2.40 -14.06 3.36
CA VAL A 58 3.45 -13.52 2.48
C VAL A 58 2.99 -13.41 1.02
N ALA A 59 2.37 -14.45 0.48
CA ALA A 59 1.86 -14.44 -0.89
C ALA A 59 0.72 -13.41 -1.11
N GLU A 60 -0.09 -13.14 -0.08
CA GLU A 60 -1.14 -12.13 -0.13
C GLU A 60 -0.56 -10.71 -0.08
N VAL A 61 0.52 -10.51 0.69
CA VAL A 61 1.27 -9.24 0.73
C VAL A 61 1.78 -8.87 -0.66
N GLU A 62 2.45 -9.79 -1.35
CA GLU A 62 2.97 -9.56 -2.70
C GLU A 62 1.85 -9.17 -3.68
N ALA A 63 0.72 -9.87 -3.63
CA ALA A 63 -0.43 -9.57 -4.47
C ALA A 63 -1.02 -8.16 -4.20
N VAL A 64 -1.07 -7.74 -2.93
CA VAL A 64 -1.54 -6.40 -2.54
C VAL A 64 -0.54 -5.32 -2.99
N LEU A 65 0.77 -5.53 -2.82
CA LEU A 65 1.79 -4.58 -3.26
C LEU A 65 1.78 -4.42 -4.79
N GLU A 66 1.60 -5.50 -5.54
CA GLU A 66 1.47 -5.44 -7.00
C GLU A 66 0.20 -4.69 -7.43
N LEU A 67 -0.91 -4.87 -6.70
CA LEU A 67 -2.14 -4.10 -6.94
C LEU A 67 -1.93 -2.60 -6.69
N ILE A 68 -1.20 -2.23 -5.65
CA ILE A 68 -0.83 -0.84 -5.35
C ILE A 68 -0.05 -0.22 -6.51
N ARG A 69 0.94 -0.93 -7.06
CA ARG A 69 1.69 -0.49 -8.25
C ARG A 69 0.77 -0.26 -9.46
N ARG A 70 -0.17 -1.18 -9.71
CA ARG A 70 -1.13 -1.05 -10.81
C ARG A 70 -2.05 0.15 -10.66
N VAL A 71 -2.49 0.45 -9.45
CA VAL A 71 -3.29 1.64 -9.17
C VAL A 71 -2.47 2.91 -9.42
N SER A 72 -1.24 2.96 -8.94
CA SER A 72 -0.32 4.08 -9.18
C SER A 72 -0.02 4.27 -10.68
N ALA A 73 0.20 3.19 -11.43
CA ALA A 73 0.44 3.23 -12.88
C ALA A 73 -0.73 3.80 -13.69
N ARG A 74 -1.93 3.86 -13.12
CA ARG A 74 -3.11 4.54 -13.70
C ARG A 74 -3.16 6.04 -13.43
N GLY A 75 -2.12 6.60 -12.80
CA GLY A 75 -2.03 8.03 -12.49
C GLY A 75 -2.63 8.42 -11.14
N VAL A 76 -2.99 7.46 -10.29
CA VAL A 76 -3.45 7.70 -8.93
C VAL A 76 -2.23 7.87 -8.02
N SER A 77 -2.11 9.01 -7.33
CA SER A 77 -1.07 9.17 -6.30
C SER A 77 -1.45 8.34 -5.08
N VAL A 78 -0.53 7.50 -4.58
CA VAL A 78 -0.80 6.63 -3.42
C VAL A 78 0.03 7.09 -2.23
N ILE A 79 -0.61 7.24 -1.07
CA ILE A 79 0.04 7.40 0.22
C ILE A 79 -0.13 6.10 0.99
N LEU A 80 0.98 5.42 1.23
CA LEU A 80 1.02 4.16 1.95
C LEU A 80 1.57 4.41 3.36
N ILE A 81 0.81 4.07 4.39
CA ILE A 81 1.22 4.14 5.79
C ILE A 81 1.44 2.73 6.27
N THR A 82 2.64 2.41 6.75
CA THR A 82 2.97 1.10 7.29
C THR A 82 4.23 1.14 8.16
N HIS A 83 4.35 0.18 9.07
CA HIS A 83 5.57 -0.07 9.82
C HIS A 83 6.48 -1.13 9.15
N ARG A 84 6.05 -1.71 8.04
CA ARG A 84 6.80 -2.72 7.27
C ARG A 84 7.69 -2.02 6.24
N LEU A 85 8.89 -1.64 6.66
CA LEU A 85 9.82 -0.88 5.81
C LEU A 85 10.12 -1.58 4.48
N GLN A 86 10.23 -2.91 4.48
CA GLN A 86 10.48 -3.69 3.26
C GLN A 86 9.41 -3.45 2.19
N ASP A 87 8.12 -3.35 2.59
CA ASP A 87 7.03 -3.09 1.66
C ASP A 87 7.21 -1.72 1.00
N LEU A 88 7.67 -0.70 1.76
CA LEU A 88 7.94 0.65 1.23
C LEU A 88 9.06 0.63 0.17
N PHE A 89 10.17 -0.04 0.45
CA PHE A 89 11.28 -0.15 -0.50
C PHE A 89 10.90 -0.88 -1.80
N LEU A 90 9.88 -1.75 -1.73
CA LEU A 90 9.39 -2.46 -2.91
C LEU A 90 8.51 -1.60 -3.81
N VAL A 91 7.70 -0.68 -3.27
CA VAL A 91 6.65 -0.02 -4.05
C VAL A 91 6.70 1.49 -4.07
N CYS A 92 7.49 2.14 -3.20
CA CYS A 92 7.46 3.57 -3.04
C CYS A 92 8.59 4.28 -3.80
N ASP A 93 8.35 5.51 -4.24
CA ASP A 93 9.38 6.39 -4.79
C ASP A 93 10.04 7.24 -3.70
N ARG A 94 9.28 7.54 -2.64
CA ARG A 94 9.70 8.44 -1.56
C ARG A 94 9.15 7.96 -0.22
N ILE A 95 9.98 7.99 0.81
CA ILE A 95 9.66 7.60 2.18
C ILE A 95 9.75 8.81 3.09
N MET A 96 8.69 9.04 3.86
CA MET A 96 8.63 10.01 4.93
C MET A 96 8.55 9.27 6.26
N VAL A 97 9.42 9.60 7.20
CA VAL A 97 9.43 9.01 8.55
C VAL A 97 8.80 9.98 9.53
N MET A 98 7.74 9.51 10.19
CA MET A 98 7.04 10.26 11.23
C MET A 98 7.38 9.70 12.61
N TYR A 99 7.66 10.59 13.57
CA TYR A 99 7.87 10.23 14.97
C TYR A 99 7.23 11.28 15.87
N GLU A 100 6.39 10.86 16.80
CA GLU A 100 5.65 11.74 17.73
C GLU A 100 4.98 12.95 17.04
N GLY A 101 4.34 12.69 15.90
CA GLY A 101 3.64 13.73 15.13
C GLY A 101 4.54 14.66 14.31
N THR A 102 5.86 14.42 14.32
CA THR A 102 6.84 15.24 13.59
C THR A 102 7.45 14.45 12.44
N ASN A 103 7.67 15.10 11.29
CA ASN A 103 8.45 14.54 10.20
C ASN A 103 9.94 14.59 10.56
N VAL A 104 10.58 13.44 10.71
CA VAL A 104 11.99 13.32 11.11
C VAL A 104 12.92 12.97 9.94
N ALA A 105 12.38 12.42 8.86
CA ALA A 105 13.13 12.20 7.64
C ALA A 105 12.20 12.16 6.42
N ASP A 106 12.73 12.60 5.28
CA ASP A 106 12.08 12.56 3.98
C ASP A 106 13.14 12.24 2.93
N ARG A 107 13.04 11.08 2.29
CA ARG A 107 14.06 10.52 1.40
C ARG A 107 13.44 9.89 0.15
N ARG A 108 14.16 9.96 -0.96
CA ARG A 108 13.86 9.13 -2.13
C ARG A 108 14.35 7.71 -1.88
N VAL A 109 13.58 6.72 -2.27
CA VAL A 109 13.95 5.30 -2.12
C VAL A 109 15.24 4.99 -2.88
N ALA A 110 15.42 5.57 -4.06
CA ALA A 110 16.62 5.39 -4.88
C ALA A 110 17.92 5.89 -4.21
N ASP A 111 17.82 6.82 -3.26
CA ASP A 111 18.95 7.53 -2.64
C ASP A 111 19.14 7.14 -1.16
N THR A 112 18.45 6.12 -0.67
CA THR A 112 18.47 5.75 0.74
C THR A 112 18.46 4.23 0.93
N SER A 113 18.84 3.80 2.11
CA SER A 113 18.82 2.39 2.51
C SER A 113 17.92 2.16 3.70
N LEU A 114 17.63 0.88 3.98
CA LEU A 114 16.86 0.49 5.16
C LEU A 114 17.53 0.99 6.46
N SER A 115 18.87 0.94 6.52
CA SER A 115 19.65 1.42 7.68
C SER A 115 19.51 2.93 7.89
N ASP A 116 19.43 3.71 6.80
CA ASP A 116 19.28 5.18 6.88
C ASP A 116 17.90 5.58 7.39
N ILE A 117 16.89 4.76 7.09
CA ILE A 117 15.51 4.99 7.58
C ILE A 117 15.37 4.57 9.05
N VAL A 118 16.00 3.46 9.45
CA VAL A 118 15.93 2.95 10.84
C VAL A 118 16.78 3.81 11.80
N ASN A 119 17.88 4.35 11.32
CA ASN A 119 18.78 5.21 12.09
C ASN A 119 18.89 6.61 11.43
N PRO A 120 17.81 7.38 11.38
CA PRO A 120 17.91 8.75 10.90
C PRO A 120 18.88 9.50 11.81
N ASP A 121 19.79 10.28 11.23
CA ASP A 121 20.85 11.05 11.91
C ASP A 121 20.35 12.11 12.92
N CYS A 122 19.21 11.89 13.51
CA CYS A 122 18.56 12.76 14.48
C CYS A 122 18.97 12.53 15.95
N GLY A 123 20.03 11.77 16.23
CA GLY A 123 20.51 11.55 17.60
C GLY A 123 19.52 10.89 18.58
N ARG A 124 18.37 10.43 18.11
CA ARG A 124 17.36 9.72 18.89
C ARG A 124 17.09 8.35 18.28
N LYS A 125 17.23 7.30 19.08
CA LYS A 125 16.84 5.94 18.70
C LYS A 125 15.31 5.90 18.54
N ILE A 126 14.83 5.81 17.30
CA ILE A 126 13.42 5.68 16.99
C ILE A 126 13.03 4.21 17.16
N HIS A 127 12.38 3.86 18.26
CA HIS A 127 11.99 2.49 18.56
C HIS A 127 10.85 1.94 17.68
N ARG A 128 10.01 2.78 17.07
CA ARG A 128 8.94 2.40 16.11
C ARG A 128 8.58 3.61 15.24
N PRO A 129 9.21 3.82 14.08
CA PRO A 129 8.77 4.84 13.14
C PRO A 129 7.47 4.39 12.47
N LEU A 130 6.49 5.29 12.37
CA LEU A 130 5.43 5.18 11.39
C LEU A 130 5.94 5.78 10.09
N CYS A 131 6.04 4.98 9.05
CA CYS A 131 6.50 5.44 7.75
C CYS A 131 5.30 5.63 6.81
N GLY A 132 5.21 6.82 6.21
CA GLY A 132 4.31 7.08 5.11
C GLY A 132 5.12 7.24 3.82
N CYS A 133 4.61 6.74 2.72
CA CYS A 133 5.26 6.93 1.43
C CYS A 133 4.30 7.45 0.38
N THR A 134 4.85 8.10 -0.63
CA THR A 134 4.12 8.51 -1.84
C THR A 134 4.64 7.74 -3.04
N LEU A 135 3.69 7.20 -3.81
CA LEU A 135 3.88 6.68 -5.16
C LEU A 135 3.26 7.70 -6.12
N ARG A 136 3.95 8.03 -7.18
CA ARG A 136 3.42 8.81 -8.31
C ARG A 136 3.29 7.95 -9.54
#